data_aaaea3d05cd2e970669bd289d09baaf2
#
_entry.id   aaaea3d05cd2e970669bd289d09baaf2
#
_cell.length_a   1.000
_cell.length_b   1.000
_cell.length_c   1.000
_cell.angle_alpha   90.00
_cell.angle_beta   90.00
_cell.angle_gamma   90.00
#
_symmetry.space_group_name_H-M   'P 1'
#
loop_
_entity.id
_entity.type
_entity.pdbx_description
1 polymer ?
#
loop_
_entity_poly.entity_id
_entity_poly.type
_entity_poly.pdbx_seq_one_letter_code
_entity_poly.pdbx_strand_id
1 'polypeptide(L)'
;MSLSEEGKIRELIDTWLEASKAGDLETVRALMTDDVVFLTRDGVMERDDFVASFQAMAGNVDLNGLPDIREISVMGDVAVCWNKLRVEIKPHRGTPKVHAGDVLTVFRRGEDGRWRLWRDANLLTAV
;
A
#
# COMPACT_ATOMS: atom_id res chain seq x y z
N MET A 1 -14.24 20.02 -10.22
CA MET A 1 -13.33 19.40 -11.22
C MET A 1 -12.99 17.98 -10.81
N SER A 2 -13.02 17.07 -11.78
CA SER A 2 -12.61 15.69 -11.52
C SER A 2 -11.08 15.59 -11.57
N LEU A 3 -10.53 14.68 -10.77
CA LEU A 3 -9.11 14.39 -10.79
C LEU A 3 -8.75 13.68 -12.10
N SER A 4 -7.50 13.89 -12.56
CA SER A 4 -6.91 13.06 -13.60
C SER A 4 -6.76 11.62 -13.08
N GLU A 5 -6.54 10.67 -13.98
CA GLU A 5 -6.31 9.29 -13.55
C GLU A 5 -5.06 9.19 -12.66
N GLU A 6 -4.01 9.94 -12.99
CA GLU A 6 -2.83 10.03 -12.12
C GLU A 6 -3.19 10.59 -10.73
N GLY A 7 -4.03 11.63 -10.68
CA GLY A 7 -4.48 12.20 -9.42
C GLY A 7 -5.27 11.21 -8.58
N LYS A 8 -6.08 10.36 -9.20
CA LYS A 8 -6.81 9.30 -8.50
C LYS A 8 -5.86 8.26 -7.90
N ILE A 9 -4.79 7.93 -8.61
CA ILE A 9 -3.75 7.00 -8.07
C ILE A 9 -3.07 7.62 -6.85
N ARG A 10 -2.69 8.90 -6.93
CA ARG A 10 -2.09 9.61 -5.81
C ARG A 10 -3.01 9.63 -4.59
N GLU A 11 -4.29 9.91 -4.82
CA GLU A 11 -5.30 9.90 -3.76
C GLU A 11 -5.46 8.50 -3.14
N LEU A 12 -5.44 7.46 -3.97
CA LEU A 12 -5.52 6.08 -3.48
C LEU A 12 -4.34 5.77 -2.55
N ILE A 13 -3.13 6.16 -2.94
CA ILE A 13 -1.93 5.95 -2.12
C ILE A 13 -2.06 6.67 -0.78
N ASP A 14 -2.51 7.92 -0.78
CA ASP A 14 -2.71 8.68 0.45
C ASP A 14 -3.75 8.01 1.35
N THR A 15 -4.86 7.57 0.77
CA THR A 15 -5.93 6.88 1.51
C THR A 15 -5.42 5.56 2.10
N TRP A 16 -4.62 4.81 1.33
CA TRP A 16 -4.00 3.57 1.79
C TRP A 16 -3.13 3.80 3.02
N LEU A 17 -2.26 4.82 2.97
CA LEU A 17 -1.36 5.14 4.07
C LEU A 17 -2.12 5.64 5.30
N GLU A 18 -3.11 6.49 5.12
CA GLU A 18 -3.93 6.98 6.23
C GLU A 18 -4.75 5.86 6.88
N ALA A 19 -5.36 4.99 6.08
CA ALA A 19 -6.13 3.87 6.60
C ALA A 19 -5.24 2.85 7.30
N SER A 20 -4.04 2.63 6.78
CA SER A 20 -3.06 1.75 7.42
C SER A 20 -2.63 2.29 8.77
N LYS A 21 -2.39 3.59 8.85
CA LYS A 21 -2.05 4.27 10.10
C LYS A 21 -3.18 4.18 11.13
N ALA A 22 -4.42 4.30 10.67
CA ALA A 22 -5.60 4.25 11.53
C ALA A 22 -6.01 2.82 11.92
N GLY A 23 -5.41 1.81 11.32
CA GLY A 23 -5.83 0.42 11.52
C GLY A 23 -7.18 0.11 10.90
N ASP A 24 -7.56 0.87 9.87
CA ASP A 24 -8.86 0.76 9.20
C ASP A 24 -8.81 -0.31 8.10
N LEU A 25 -8.99 -1.56 8.51
CA LEU A 25 -8.95 -2.70 7.62
C LEU A 25 -10.01 -2.65 6.52
N GLU A 26 -11.20 -2.18 6.83
CA GLU A 26 -12.29 -2.14 5.88
C GLU A 26 -11.93 -1.26 4.67
N THR A 27 -11.37 -0.07 4.92
CA THR A 27 -10.92 0.84 3.87
C THR A 27 -9.78 0.22 3.07
N VAL A 28 -8.76 -0.31 3.75
CA VAL A 28 -7.61 -0.94 3.08
C VAL A 28 -8.06 -2.11 2.21
N ARG A 29 -8.97 -2.93 2.72
CA ARG A 29 -9.50 -4.08 1.97
C ARG A 29 -10.21 -3.63 0.69
N ALA A 30 -10.96 -2.53 0.74
CA ALA A 30 -11.67 -2.01 -0.42
C ALA A 30 -10.73 -1.44 -1.50
N LEU A 31 -9.49 -1.13 -1.15
CA LEU A 31 -8.48 -0.61 -2.07
C LEU A 31 -7.67 -1.69 -2.77
N MET A 32 -7.94 -2.96 -2.52
CA MET A 32 -7.27 -4.10 -3.14
C MET A 32 -8.22 -4.88 -4.04
N THR A 33 -7.68 -5.46 -5.12
CA THR A 33 -8.44 -6.44 -5.89
C THR A 33 -8.57 -7.74 -5.09
N ASP A 34 -9.55 -8.57 -5.44
CA ASP A 34 -9.72 -9.88 -4.77
C ASP A 34 -8.50 -10.79 -5.00
N ASP A 35 -7.84 -10.65 -6.15
CA ASP A 35 -6.67 -11.44 -6.53
C ASP A 35 -5.34 -10.71 -6.34
N VAL A 36 -5.31 -9.72 -5.46
CA VAL A 36 -4.09 -8.96 -5.17
C VAL A 36 -2.96 -9.88 -4.71
N VAL A 37 -1.74 -9.55 -5.13
CA VAL A 37 -0.52 -10.26 -4.69
C VAL A 37 0.51 -9.24 -4.26
N PHE A 38 1.08 -9.48 -3.09
CA PHE A 38 2.21 -8.70 -2.56
C PHE A 38 3.48 -9.54 -2.63
N LEU A 39 4.49 -8.99 -3.28
CA LEU A 39 5.82 -9.60 -3.35
C LEU A 39 6.69 -8.92 -2.31
N THR A 40 7.11 -9.67 -1.32
CA THR A 40 7.97 -9.15 -0.25
C THR A 40 9.29 -9.92 -0.22
N ARG A 41 10.25 -9.42 0.54
CA ARG A 41 11.53 -10.12 0.70
C ARG A 41 11.37 -11.48 1.37
N ASP A 42 10.33 -11.65 2.17
CA ASP A 42 10.07 -12.89 2.91
C ASP A 42 9.17 -13.85 2.14
N GLY A 43 8.72 -13.46 0.95
CA GLY A 43 7.90 -14.31 0.11
C GLY A 43 6.66 -13.61 -0.44
N VAL A 44 5.74 -14.41 -0.94
CA VAL A 44 4.51 -13.96 -1.58
C VAL A 44 3.38 -13.95 -0.55
N MET A 45 2.62 -12.86 -0.53
CA MET A 45 1.41 -12.74 0.29
C MET A 45 0.21 -12.53 -0.64
N GLU A 46 -0.82 -13.34 -0.45
CA GLU A 46 -2.10 -13.11 -1.09
C GLU A 46 -2.99 -12.25 -0.18
N ARG A 47 -4.21 -11.97 -0.63
CA ARG A 47 -5.11 -11.07 0.09
C ARG A 47 -5.36 -11.49 1.53
N ASP A 48 -5.67 -12.76 1.75
CA ASP A 48 -5.96 -13.26 3.10
C ASP A 48 -4.75 -13.22 4.01
N ASP A 49 -3.55 -13.46 3.46
CA ASP A 49 -2.30 -13.35 4.21
C ASP A 49 -2.08 -11.92 4.67
N PHE A 50 -2.29 -10.97 3.76
CA PHE A 50 -2.17 -9.55 4.06
C PHE A 50 -3.17 -9.12 5.14
N VAL A 51 -4.43 -9.54 5.00
CA VAL A 51 -5.48 -9.22 5.97
C VAL A 51 -5.12 -9.75 7.36
N ALA A 52 -4.65 -10.99 7.44
CA ALA A 52 -4.24 -11.59 8.72
C ALA A 52 -3.08 -10.82 9.36
N SER A 53 -2.09 -10.45 8.54
CA SER A 53 -0.95 -9.65 9.01
C SER A 53 -1.38 -8.27 9.50
N PHE A 54 -2.27 -7.62 8.77
CA PHE A 54 -2.80 -6.31 9.14
C PHE A 54 -3.55 -6.38 10.47
N GLN A 55 -4.40 -7.39 10.65
CA GLN A 55 -5.15 -7.58 11.89
C GLN A 55 -4.24 -7.84 13.08
N ALA A 56 -3.15 -8.57 12.87
CA ALA A 56 -2.19 -8.86 13.93
C ALA A 56 -1.47 -7.59 14.42
N MET A 57 -1.28 -6.62 13.54
CA MET A 57 -0.62 -5.36 13.88
C MET A 57 -1.59 -4.29 14.40
N ALA A 58 -2.84 -4.32 13.98
CA ALA A 58 -3.82 -3.30 14.34
C ALA A 58 -3.99 -3.22 15.87
N GLY A 59 -3.89 -2.00 16.41
CA GLY A 59 -4.01 -1.76 17.85
C GLY A 59 -2.74 -2.07 18.65
N ASN A 60 -1.71 -2.65 18.02
CA ASN A 60 -0.46 -3.01 18.71
C ASN A 60 0.75 -2.23 18.21
N VAL A 61 0.60 -1.59 17.06
CA VAL A 61 1.70 -0.91 16.37
C VAL A 61 1.18 0.39 15.78
N ASP A 62 1.95 1.46 15.92
CA ASP A 62 1.69 2.71 15.21
C ASP A 62 2.55 2.73 13.96
N LEU A 63 1.90 2.88 12.80
CA LEU A 63 2.56 2.94 11.51
C LEU A 63 2.49 4.36 10.96
N ASN A 64 3.59 4.84 10.39
CA ASN A 64 3.61 6.12 9.68
C ASN A 64 4.36 5.96 8.36
N GLY A 65 3.63 5.99 7.25
CA GLY A 65 4.20 5.88 5.92
C GLY A 65 4.50 7.26 5.34
N LEU A 66 5.72 7.43 4.87
CA LEU A 66 6.20 8.66 4.24
C LEU A 66 6.57 8.33 2.80
N PRO A 67 5.67 8.61 1.84
CA PRO A 67 5.92 8.28 0.44
C PRO A 67 6.73 9.36 -0.26
N ASP A 68 7.53 8.95 -1.23
CA ASP A 68 8.18 9.81 -2.20
C ASP A 68 7.90 9.22 -3.56
N ILE A 69 6.80 9.64 -4.18
CA ILE A 69 6.36 9.10 -5.45
C ILE A 69 7.30 9.60 -6.55
N ARG A 70 7.97 8.66 -7.21
CA ARG A 70 8.96 8.95 -8.26
C ARG A 70 8.35 8.94 -9.65
N GLU A 71 7.38 8.08 -9.89
CA GLU A 71 6.77 7.91 -11.19
C GLU A 71 5.38 7.30 -11.08
N ILE A 72 4.45 7.81 -11.87
CA ILE A 72 3.16 7.17 -12.09
C ILE A 72 2.93 7.15 -13.60
N SER A 73 2.65 5.95 -14.13
CA SER A 73 2.31 5.78 -15.54
C SER A 73 0.95 5.10 -15.65
N VAL A 74 0.03 5.74 -16.34
CA VAL A 74 -1.33 5.21 -16.56
C VAL A 74 -1.43 4.71 -18.00
N MET A 75 -1.84 3.45 -18.15
CA MET A 75 -1.95 2.78 -19.46
C MET A 75 -3.31 2.09 -19.54
N GLY A 76 -4.35 2.82 -19.98
CA GLY A 76 -5.70 2.27 -20.01
C GLY A 76 -6.21 1.96 -18.61
N ASP A 77 -6.55 0.70 -18.36
CA ASP A 77 -7.08 0.24 -17.07
C ASP A 77 -6.00 -0.27 -16.10
N VAL A 78 -4.73 -0.03 -16.43
CA VAL A 78 -3.58 -0.42 -15.61
C VAL A 78 -2.72 0.81 -15.36
N ALA A 79 -2.21 0.94 -14.16
CA ALA A 79 -1.27 2.00 -13.81
C ALA A 79 -0.13 1.41 -12.99
N VAL A 80 1.05 2.02 -13.13
CA VAL A 80 2.25 1.61 -12.39
C VAL A 80 2.74 2.81 -11.60
N CYS A 81 3.10 2.58 -10.34
CA CYS A 81 3.70 3.59 -9.48
C CYS A 81 5.01 3.09 -8.91
N TRP A 82 6.05 3.89 -9.07
CA TRP A 82 7.32 3.69 -8.37
C TRP A 82 7.40 4.74 -7.26
N ASN A 83 7.61 4.25 -6.04
CA ASN A 83 7.58 5.05 -4.83
C ASN A 83 8.77 4.68 -3.96
N LYS A 84 9.50 5.67 -3.47
CA LYS A 84 10.51 5.45 -2.42
C LYS A 84 9.79 5.67 -1.09
N LEU A 85 9.54 4.59 -0.40
CA LEU A 85 8.71 4.61 0.81
C LEU A 85 9.59 4.44 2.05
N ARG A 86 9.29 5.23 3.06
CA ARG A 86 9.85 5.08 4.40
C ARG A 86 8.68 4.81 5.34
N VAL A 87 8.77 3.75 6.12
CA VAL A 87 7.75 3.39 7.09
C VAL A 87 8.35 3.39 8.48
N GLU A 88 7.80 4.22 9.35
CA GLU A 88 8.14 4.23 10.76
C GLU A 88 7.19 3.29 11.48
N ILE A 89 7.74 2.32 12.20
CA ILE A 89 6.98 1.30 12.90
C ILE A 89 7.27 1.43 14.39
N LYS A 90 6.25 1.82 15.15
CA LYS A 90 6.38 2.02 16.60
C LYS A 90 5.49 1.02 17.34
N PRO A 91 6.03 -0.15 17.71
CA PRO A 91 5.26 -1.09 18.53
C PRO A 91 4.91 -0.46 19.87
N HIS A 92 3.72 -0.70 20.39
CA HIS A 92 3.33 -0.23 21.73
C HIS A 92 4.22 -0.85 22.79
N ARG A 93 4.74 -2.05 22.52
CA ARG A 93 5.74 -2.72 23.36
C ARG A 93 6.88 -3.16 22.45
N GLY A 94 8.04 -2.54 22.62
CA GLY A 94 9.21 -2.87 21.83
C GLY A 94 9.91 -1.64 21.27
N THR A 95 10.94 -1.90 20.48
CA THR A 95 11.80 -0.86 19.93
C THR A 95 11.23 -0.32 18.63
N PRO A 96 11.17 1.01 18.44
CA PRO A 96 10.81 1.59 17.16
C PRO A 96 11.75 1.13 16.05
N LYS A 97 11.18 0.93 14.86
CA LYS A 97 11.92 0.48 13.67
C LYS A 97 11.59 1.39 12.50
N VAL A 98 12.51 1.46 11.56
CA VAL A 98 12.29 2.13 10.29
C VAL A 98 12.62 1.16 9.17
N HIS A 99 11.70 1.02 8.22
CA HIS A 99 11.95 0.30 6.98
C HIS A 99 11.87 1.30 5.83
N ALA A 100 12.76 1.17 4.87
CA ALA A 100 12.78 2.06 3.72
C ALA A 100 13.22 1.29 2.47
N GLY A 101 12.80 1.76 1.32
CA GLY A 101 13.17 1.17 0.04
C GLY A 101 12.19 1.52 -1.06
N ASP A 102 12.39 0.87 -2.19
CA ASP A 102 11.56 1.07 -3.36
C ASP A 102 10.36 0.14 -3.32
N VAL A 103 9.21 0.68 -3.73
CA VAL A 103 7.97 -0.07 -3.89
C VAL A 103 7.47 0.16 -5.31
N LEU A 104 7.18 -0.92 -6.02
CA LEU A 104 6.56 -0.87 -7.33
C LEU A 104 5.16 -1.45 -7.22
N THR A 105 4.15 -0.62 -7.45
CA THR A 105 2.75 -1.03 -7.35
C THR A 105 2.10 -0.98 -8.72
N VAL A 106 1.36 -2.02 -9.06
CA VAL A 106 0.52 -2.07 -10.25
C VAL A 106 -0.94 -1.98 -9.78
N PHE A 107 -1.63 -0.97 -10.32
CA PHE A 107 -3.05 -0.73 -10.04
C PHE A 107 -3.88 -1.18 -11.22
N ARG A 108 -5.11 -1.56 -10.95
CA ARG A 108 -6.07 -1.97 -11.97
C ARG A 108 -7.36 -1.22 -11.74
N ARG A 109 -7.93 -0.67 -12.82
CA ARG A 109 -9.22 0.00 -12.75
C ARG A 109 -10.32 -1.02 -13.01
N GLY A 110 -11.24 -1.14 -12.06
CA GLY A 110 -12.37 -2.04 -12.18
C GLY A 110 -13.48 -1.50 -13.08
N GLU A 111 -14.49 -2.33 -13.30
CA GLU A 111 -15.67 -1.95 -14.08
C GLU A 111 -16.44 -0.77 -13.43
N ASP A 112 -16.33 -0.62 -12.12
CA ASP A 112 -16.91 0.49 -11.36
C ASP A 112 -16.13 1.81 -11.53
N GLY A 113 -15.06 1.80 -12.31
CA GLY A 113 -14.21 2.96 -12.55
C GLY A 113 -13.22 3.25 -11.44
N ARG A 114 -13.16 2.42 -10.40
CA ARG A 114 -12.27 2.62 -9.27
C ARG A 114 -10.96 1.88 -9.46
N TRP A 115 -9.88 2.54 -9.07
CA TRP A 115 -8.54 1.94 -9.06
C TRP A 115 -8.34 1.14 -7.78
N ARG A 116 -7.63 -0.01 -7.91
CA ARG A 116 -7.27 -0.86 -6.76
C ARG A 116 -5.87 -1.40 -6.95
N LEU A 117 -5.20 -1.68 -5.84
CA LEU A 117 -3.92 -2.39 -5.85
C LEU A 117 -4.16 -3.79 -6.40
N TRP A 118 -3.35 -4.16 -7.37
CA TRP A 118 -3.41 -5.48 -8.01
C TRP A 118 -2.15 -6.28 -7.75
N ARG A 119 -0.98 -5.66 -7.94
CA ARG A 119 0.32 -6.27 -7.63
C ARG A 119 1.16 -5.23 -6.92
N ASP A 120 1.92 -5.66 -5.92
CA ASP A 120 2.76 -4.76 -5.15
C ASP A 120 4.09 -5.45 -4.85
N ALA A 121 5.18 -4.91 -5.41
CA ALA A 121 6.52 -5.39 -5.13
C ALA A 121 7.16 -4.45 -4.12
N ASN A 122 7.41 -4.96 -2.93
CA ASN A 122 7.88 -4.20 -1.78
C ASN A 122 9.31 -4.61 -1.45
N LEU A 123 10.26 -3.69 -1.67
CA LEU A 123 11.66 -3.92 -1.42
C LEU A 123 12.13 -3.22 -0.13
N LEU A 124 11.24 -2.95 0.79
CA LEU A 124 11.58 -2.31 2.06
C LEU A 124 12.52 -3.19 2.88
N THR A 125 13.51 -2.55 3.48
CA THR A 125 14.47 -3.19 4.38
C THR A 125 14.62 -2.36 5.63
N ALA A 126 15.04 -3.00 6.72
CA ALA A 126 15.36 -2.30 7.95
C ALA A 126 16.53 -1.32 7.71
N VAL A 127 16.36 -0.13 8.21
CA VAL A 127 17.36 0.93 8.11
C VAL A 127 18.17 0.99 9.41
#